data_1dc770a8ebf843423a29654ea2fd6408
#
_entry.id   1dc770a8ebf843423a29654ea2fd6408
#
_cell.length_a   1.000
_cell.length_b   1.000
_cell.length_c   1.000
_cell.angle_alpha   90.00
_cell.angle_beta   90.00
_cell.angle_gamma   90.00
#
_symmetry.space_group_name_H-M   'P 1'
#
loop_
_entity.id
_entity.type
_entity.pdbx_description
1 polymer ?
#
loop_
_entity_poly.entity_id
_entity_poly.type
_entity_poly.pdbx_seq_one_letter_code
_entity_poly.pdbx_strand_id
1 'polypeptide(L)'
;MAKLRNLFPLLCALYAASAGAQGALDLYTISQTDLRGSARFMSMAGAFGALGADLSTLNQNPGGIGVYRSSEVGMTMGGVKKNVTMNGFKTSNSNFNFDNIAYVGTFKTGNETTPTFSWGVSYTKALDFKRHYNGVIHGMRNSMTNYVAENSKGWTTSDLGAVKGGYDPYMDSNAPWISILAYNSYLINPMSASNDSYSGLYKNGTTGYAEMEVQESGHMNEYNVSFGGNVMDMVYWGASVGISDLEYSMYSYYGESLEKARVPYIYGDNTYLAEGNAAWGMENYLNMTGTGVNFKMGLIVKPINELRLGVAFHTPTFYNVNSSYYASTSYAFDANIAGSGVSNIKGTAETNAGYDGKTEFDARTPWKVMGSVAGVIGGRGIISLDYERVMYGGMRTFYNGREDRVVADNVRATFKASNEIRIGGEFKVTPSFSVRAGYSYKTSPVEENLAQDPTAGTSMSYTLDNKTQRYTAGAGYRYKAFYADLAYVRTSRQSDYYGFFNAEAPSSTLKDANNEVAVSVGFKF
;
A
#
# COMPACT_ATOMS: atom_id res chain seq x y z
N MET A 1 -12.79 53.94 1.92
CA MET A 1 -12.91 52.77 1.03
C MET A 1 -11.69 51.86 1.13
N ALA A 2 -11.33 51.40 2.35
CA ALA A 2 -10.13 50.57 2.56
C ALA A 2 -10.35 49.43 3.59
N LYS A 3 -11.57 48.97 3.82
CA LYS A 3 -11.90 47.89 4.77
C LYS A 3 -12.64 46.69 4.17
N LEU A 4 -12.81 46.60 2.84
CA LEU A 4 -13.46 45.46 2.19
C LEU A 4 -12.50 44.51 1.44
N ARG A 5 -11.17 44.72 1.49
CA ARG A 5 -10.19 43.96 0.68
C ARG A 5 -9.59 42.75 1.41
N ASN A 6 -9.89 42.57 2.72
CA ASN A 6 -9.31 41.49 3.54
C ASN A 6 -10.33 40.39 3.93
N LEU A 7 -11.55 40.41 3.40
CA LEU A 7 -12.58 39.39 3.66
C LEU A 7 -12.68 38.32 2.57
N PHE A 8 -12.02 38.51 1.43
CA PHE A 8 -12.07 37.57 0.31
C PHE A 8 -11.14 36.34 0.42
N PRO A 9 -10.00 36.38 1.15
CA PRO A 9 -9.19 35.16 1.32
C PRO A 9 -9.73 34.16 2.36
N LEU A 10 -10.65 34.59 3.25
CA LEU A 10 -11.19 33.71 4.30
C LEU A 10 -12.35 32.83 3.80
N LEU A 11 -13.06 33.25 2.75
CA LEU A 11 -14.15 32.44 2.15
C LEU A 11 -13.66 31.36 1.18
N CYS A 12 -12.44 31.45 0.67
CA CYS A 12 -11.87 30.41 -0.20
C CYS A 12 -11.19 29.26 0.56
N ALA A 13 -10.96 29.39 1.86
CA ALA A 13 -10.37 28.35 2.69
C ALA A 13 -11.39 27.30 3.20
N LEU A 14 -12.69 27.59 3.09
CA LEU A 14 -13.76 26.71 3.57
C LEU A 14 -14.25 25.67 2.53
N TYR A 15 -13.76 25.72 1.30
CA TYR A 15 -14.17 24.76 0.23
C TYR A 15 -13.21 23.58 0.03
N ALA A 16 -12.15 23.47 0.81
CA ALA A 16 -11.16 22.40 0.66
C ALA A 16 -11.31 21.23 1.64
N ALA A 17 -12.31 21.26 2.54
CA ALA A 17 -12.40 20.27 3.62
C ALA A 17 -13.22 19.01 3.29
N SER A 18 -13.92 18.98 2.14
CA SER A 18 -14.81 17.85 1.81
C SER A 18 -14.22 16.79 0.86
N ALA A 19 -12.96 16.92 0.43
CA ALA A 19 -12.34 16.02 -0.54
C ALA A 19 -11.28 15.07 0.06
N GLY A 20 -11.10 15.06 1.38
CA GLY A 20 -9.98 14.38 2.04
C GLY A 20 -10.26 12.94 2.48
N ALA A 21 -11.00 12.12 1.70
CA ALA A 21 -11.22 10.72 2.06
C ALA A 21 -10.00 9.81 1.82
N GLN A 22 -8.98 10.27 1.10
CA GLN A 22 -7.77 9.53 0.78
C GLN A 22 -6.58 10.07 1.58
N GLY A 23 -6.10 9.24 2.49
CA GLY A 23 -5.00 9.59 3.36
C GLY A 23 -3.61 9.24 2.78
N ALA A 24 -2.59 9.63 3.53
CA ALA A 24 -1.20 9.30 3.24
C ALA A 24 -0.95 7.77 3.17
N LEU A 25 -1.75 6.97 3.89
CA LEU A 25 -1.67 5.51 3.90
C LEU A 25 -2.20 4.88 2.60
N ASP A 26 -3.26 5.44 2.00
CA ASP A 26 -3.76 4.97 0.70
C ASP A 26 -2.73 5.22 -0.40
N LEU A 27 -2.08 6.40 -0.39
CA LEU A 27 -0.95 6.69 -1.27
C LEU A 27 0.20 5.69 -1.09
N TYR A 28 0.51 5.32 0.15
CA TYR A 28 1.53 4.32 0.44
C TYR A 28 1.12 2.94 -0.11
N THR A 29 -0.13 2.53 0.07
CA THR A 29 -0.67 1.26 -0.44
C THR A 29 -0.48 1.12 -1.94
N ILE A 30 -0.85 2.14 -2.73
CA ILE A 30 -0.69 2.13 -4.19
C ILE A 30 0.73 2.43 -4.68
N SER A 31 1.66 2.71 -3.78
CA SER A 31 3.08 2.99 -4.09
C SER A 31 4.01 1.79 -3.84
N GLN A 32 3.48 0.72 -3.29
CA GLN A 32 4.26 -0.49 -2.99
C GLN A 32 4.54 -1.30 -4.25
N THR A 33 5.62 -2.07 -4.23
CA THR A 33 5.97 -3.04 -5.28
C THR A 33 6.59 -4.28 -4.65
N ASP A 34 6.42 -5.42 -5.30
CA ASP A 34 6.97 -6.72 -4.88
C ASP A 34 8.11 -7.17 -5.79
N LEU A 35 8.83 -8.23 -5.37
CA LEU A 35 9.84 -8.90 -6.20
C LEU A 35 9.11 -9.77 -7.23
N ARG A 36 9.00 -9.27 -8.47
CA ARG A 36 8.30 -9.92 -9.57
C ARG A 36 9.11 -9.83 -10.86
N GLY A 37 8.99 -10.84 -11.70
CA GLY A 37 9.67 -10.90 -12.99
C GLY A 37 9.98 -12.33 -13.39
N SER A 38 11.08 -12.53 -14.15
CA SER A 38 11.53 -13.87 -14.52
C SER A 38 12.00 -14.67 -13.30
N ALA A 39 11.90 -16.01 -13.37
CA ALA A 39 12.40 -16.87 -12.29
C ALA A 39 13.92 -16.69 -12.09
N ARG A 40 14.66 -16.40 -13.16
CA ARG A 40 16.09 -16.06 -13.05
C ARG A 40 16.29 -14.80 -12.21
N PHE A 41 15.55 -13.73 -12.48
CA PHE A 41 15.57 -12.48 -11.74
C PHE A 41 15.16 -12.69 -10.27
N MET A 42 14.06 -13.39 -10.03
CA MET A 42 13.54 -13.66 -8.70
C MET A 42 14.50 -14.52 -7.86
N SER A 43 15.17 -15.51 -8.47
CA SER A 43 16.12 -16.39 -7.77
C SER A 43 17.40 -15.70 -7.30
N MET A 44 17.71 -14.51 -7.81
CA MET A 44 18.80 -13.65 -7.39
C MET A 44 18.32 -12.43 -6.59
N ALA A 45 17.13 -12.52 -5.97
CA ALA A 45 16.50 -11.44 -5.19
C ALA A 45 16.34 -10.11 -5.95
N GLY A 46 16.32 -10.15 -7.29
CA GLY A 46 16.23 -8.97 -8.14
C GLY A 46 17.52 -8.16 -8.29
N ALA A 47 18.68 -8.69 -7.93
CA ALA A 47 19.98 -8.00 -8.05
C ALA A 47 20.48 -8.02 -9.52
N PHE A 48 19.81 -7.24 -10.39
CA PHE A 48 20.04 -7.22 -11.84
C PHE A 48 20.36 -5.85 -12.41
N GLY A 49 20.48 -4.84 -11.58
CA GLY A 49 20.66 -3.46 -12.02
C GLY A 49 21.89 -3.19 -12.88
N ALA A 50 22.97 -4.01 -12.74
CA ALA A 50 24.16 -3.93 -13.56
C ALA A 50 24.31 -5.12 -14.54
N LEU A 51 23.46 -6.16 -14.46
CA LEU A 51 23.63 -7.37 -15.26
C LEU A 51 23.03 -7.26 -16.67
N GLY A 52 21.78 -6.79 -16.77
CA GLY A 52 21.07 -6.73 -18.04
C GLY A 52 20.76 -8.09 -18.68
N ALA A 53 20.23 -8.10 -19.89
CA ALA A 53 19.88 -9.29 -20.70
C ALA A 53 19.00 -10.30 -19.94
N ASP A 54 18.00 -9.78 -19.23
CA ASP A 54 16.89 -10.50 -18.62
C ASP A 54 15.60 -9.69 -18.87
N LEU A 55 14.50 -10.35 -19.17
CA LEU A 55 13.23 -9.71 -19.52
C LEU A 55 12.69 -8.80 -18.41
N SER A 56 13.04 -9.06 -17.13
CA SER A 56 12.65 -8.24 -15.99
C SER A 56 13.41 -6.92 -15.90
N THR A 57 14.56 -6.79 -16.57
CA THR A 57 15.35 -5.55 -16.58
C THR A 57 14.63 -4.41 -17.30
N LEU A 58 13.67 -4.69 -18.20
CA LEU A 58 12.81 -3.70 -18.85
C LEU A 58 12.05 -2.86 -17.82
N ASN A 59 11.73 -3.46 -16.67
CA ASN A 59 11.02 -2.80 -15.58
C ASN A 59 11.96 -2.24 -14.51
N GLN A 60 13.13 -2.85 -14.25
CA GLN A 60 14.04 -2.45 -13.17
C GLN A 60 15.12 -1.45 -13.63
N ASN A 61 15.93 -1.84 -14.60
CA ASN A 61 16.94 -0.96 -15.25
C ASN A 61 16.86 -1.12 -16.76
N PRO A 62 16.16 -0.21 -17.46
CA PRO A 62 16.01 -0.28 -18.92
C PRO A 62 17.32 -0.32 -19.69
N GLY A 63 18.45 0.17 -19.12
CA GLY A 63 19.79 0.01 -19.69
C GLY A 63 20.16 -1.43 -19.97
N GLY A 64 19.53 -2.39 -19.27
CA GLY A 64 19.68 -3.81 -19.50
C GLY A 64 19.23 -4.31 -20.88
N ILE A 65 18.35 -3.56 -21.58
CA ILE A 65 17.93 -3.90 -22.94
C ILE A 65 19.09 -3.75 -23.93
N GLY A 66 20.00 -2.80 -23.70
CA GLY A 66 21.18 -2.59 -24.53
C GLY A 66 22.19 -3.74 -24.49
N VAL A 67 22.10 -4.62 -23.47
CA VAL A 67 22.99 -5.79 -23.31
C VAL A 67 22.60 -6.96 -24.22
N TYR A 68 21.38 -6.95 -24.77
CA TYR A 68 20.89 -8.01 -25.65
C TYR A 68 21.71 -8.11 -26.95
N ARG A 69 21.94 -9.33 -27.41
CA ARG A 69 22.65 -9.67 -28.65
C ARG A 69 21.78 -10.46 -29.63
N SER A 70 20.64 -10.93 -29.18
CA SER A 70 19.63 -11.70 -29.92
C SER A 70 18.26 -11.37 -29.37
N SER A 71 17.24 -11.59 -30.16
CA SER A 71 15.86 -11.44 -29.73
C SER A 71 15.49 -12.50 -28.70
N GLU A 72 14.54 -12.18 -27.81
CA GLU A 72 14.09 -13.08 -26.75
C GLU A 72 12.60 -12.90 -26.51
N VAL A 73 11.91 -14.02 -26.29
CA VAL A 73 10.55 -14.07 -25.76
C VAL A 73 10.52 -15.02 -24.56
N GLY A 74 9.77 -14.66 -23.53
CA GLY A 74 9.62 -15.52 -22.37
C GLY A 74 8.44 -15.14 -21.51
N MET A 75 8.02 -16.08 -20.68
CA MET A 75 6.93 -15.89 -19.71
C MET A 75 7.26 -16.56 -18.38
N THR A 76 6.63 -16.09 -17.32
CA THR A 76 6.79 -16.57 -15.95
C THR A 76 5.43 -16.74 -15.29
N MET A 77 5.25 -17.89 -14.66
CA MET A 77 4.08 -18.20 -13.84
C MET A 77 4.54 -18.71 -12.48
N GLY A 78 3.75 -18.47 -11.44
CA GLY A 78 4.12 -18.90 -10.10
C GLY A 78 2.91 -19.16 -9.21
N GLY A 79 3.19 -19.85 -8.11
CA GLY A 79 2.26 -20.05 -7.02
C GLY A 79 2.83 -19.50 -5.73
N VAL A 80 2.03 -18.74 -4.97
CA VAL A 80 2.41 -18.18 -3.69
C VAL A 80 1.49 -18.67 -2.60
N LYS A 81 2.08 -19.07 -1.46
CA LYS A 81 1.36 -19.30 -0.21
C LYS A 81 1.73 -18.18 0.76
N LYS A 82 0.73 -17.35 1.08
CA LYS A 82 0.84 -16.23 2.01
C LYS A 82 0.31 -16.65 3.39
N ASN A 83 1.11 -16.47 4.43
CA ASN A 83 0.69 -16.71 5.82
C ASN A 83 0.89 -15.41 6.59
N VAL A 84 -0.15 -14.99 7.32
CA VAL A 84 -0.07 -13.84 8.25
C VAL A 84 -0.38 -14.33 9.66
N THR A 85 0.40 -13.89 10.62
CA THR A 85 0.19 -14.22 12.04
C THR A 85 0.09 -12.94 12.84
N MET A 86 -0.95 -12.84 13.68
CA MET A 86 -1.24 -11.74 14.59
C MET A 86 -1.70 -12.30 15.93
N ASN A 87 -1.02 -11.98 17.04
CA ASN A 87 -1.40 -12.44 18.39
C ASN A 87 -1.73 -13.95 18.49
N GLY A 88 -0.97 -14.80 17.76
CA GLY A 88 -1.21 -16.25 17.74
C GLY A 88 -2.24 -16.72 16.71
N PHE A 89 -3.09 -15.86 16.20
CA PHE A 89 -4.00 -16.17 15.09
C PHE A 89 -3.22 -16.22 13.77
N LYS A 90 -3.46 -17.27 13.01
CA LYS A 90 -2.77 -17.49 11.73
C LYS A 90 -3.79 -17.67 10.61
N THR A 91 -3.67 -16.81 9.59
CA THR A 91 -4.41 -16.95 8.33
C THR A 91 -3.48 -17.45 7.23
N SER A 92 -4.03 -18.15 6.24
CA SER A 92 -3.27 -18.69 5.11
C SER A 92 -4.07 -18.58 3.84
N ASN A 93 -3.46 -17.99 2.81
CA ASN A 93 -4.01 -17.89 1.47
C ASN A 93 -3.02 -18.47 0.44
N SER A 94 -3.55 -19.11 -0.60
CA SER A 94 -2.76 -19.54 -1.75
C SER A 94 -3.28 -18.89 -3.01
N ASN A 95 -2.37 -18.50 -3.89
CA ASN A 95 -2.70 -17.82 -5.13
C ASN A 95 -1.80 -18.30 -6.26
N PHE A 96 -2.35 -18.39 -7.46
CA PHE A 96 -1.59 -18.59 -8.69
C PHE A 96 -1.41 -17.24 -9.37
N ASN A 97 -0.19 -16.97 -9.84
CA ASN A 97 0.18 -15.70 -10.47
C ASN A 97 0.70 -15.95 -11.88
N PHE A 98 0.31 -15.07 -12.78
CA PHE A 98 1.02 -14.82 -14.03
C PHE A 98 1.92 -13.61 -13.79
N ASP A 99 3.22 -13.88 -13.58
CA ASP A 99 4.14 -12.86 -13.04
C ASP A 99 4.69 -11.94 -14.12
N ASN A 100 5.04 -12.50 -15.30
CA ASN A 100 5.66 -11.73 -16.36
C ASN A 100 5.47 -12.40 -17.73
N ILE A 101 5.33 -11.60 -18.78
CA ILE A 101 5.55 -11.96 -20.17
C ILE A 101 6.25 -10.81 -20.86
N ALA A 102 7.28 -11.09 -21.66
CA ALA A 102 7.99 -10.07 -22.37
C ALA A 102 8.58 -10.57 -23.68
N TYR A 103 8.79 -9.61 -24.58
CA TYR A 103 9.48 -9.77 -25.84
C TYR A 103 10.53 -8.67 -25.98
N VAL A 104 11.72 -9.04 -26.43
CA VAL A 104 12.79 -8.12 -26.84
C VAL A 104 13.23 -8.46 -28.26
N GLY A 105 13.11 -7.49 -29.15
CA GLY A 105 13.65 -7.54 -30.51
C GLY A 105 14.98 -6.81 -30.58
N THR A 106 16.03 -7.47 -31.05
CA THR A 106 17.39 -6.92 -31.17
C THR A 106 17.83 -6.89 -32.63
N PHE A 107 18.27 -5.72 -33.06
CA PHE A 107 18.75 -5.48 -34.42
C PHE A 107 20.25 -5.17 -34.41
N LYS A 108 21.00 -5.77 -35.31
CA LYS A 108 22.39 -5.40 -35.60
C LYS A 108 22.40 -4.21 -36.53
N THR A 109 23.06 -3.14 -36.17
CA THR A 109 23.11 -1.89 -36.94
C THR A 109 24.15 -1.92 -38.05
N GLY A 110 25.11 -2.85 -37.97
CA GLY A 110 26.28 -2.87 -38.85
C GLY A 110 27.35 -1.81 -38.55
N ASN A 111 27.14 -1.01 -37.48
CA ASN A 111 28.06 0.03 -37.03
C ASN A 111 28.83 -0.44 -35.79
N GLU A 112 30.16 -0.33 -35.81
CA GLU A 112 31.04 -0.75 -34.70
C GLU A 112 30.84 0.10 -33.45
N THR A 113 30.52 1.39 -33.58
CA THR A 113 30.27 2.28 -32.44
C THR A 113 28.93 1.99 -31.77
N THR A 114 27.89 1.64 -32.54
CA THR A 114 26.56 1.32 -32.01
C THR A 114 26.08 -0.03 -32.55
N PRO A 115 26.68 -1.15 -32.14
CA PRO A 115 26.52 -2.45 -32.82
C PRO A 115 25.10 -3.03 -32.72
N THR A 116 24.33 -2.70 -31.69
CA THR A 116 22.94 -3.17 -31.54
C THR A 116 22.00 -2.09 -31.06
N PHE A 117 20.77 -2.15 -31.56
CA PHE A 117 19.61 -1.44 -31.05
C PHE A 117 18.53 -2.45 -30.70
N SER A 118 17.89 -2.28 -29.55
CA SER A 118 16.85 -3.18 -29.08
C SER A 118 15.60 -2.41 -28.67
N TRP A 119 14.45 -3.02 -28.88
CA TRP A 119 13.18 -2.56 -28.33
C TRP A 119 12.48 -3.74 -27.65
N GLY A 120 11.58 -3.48 -26.73
CA GLY A 120 10.88 -4.55 -26.05
C GLY A 120 9.56 -4.09 -25.46
N VAL A 121 8.68 -5.06 -25.27
CA VAL A 121 7.42 -4.89 -24.57
C VAL A 121 7.35 -5.91 -23.45
N SER A 122 6.81 -5.51 -22.30
CA SER A 122 6.63 -6.40 -21.17
C SER A 122 5.34 -6.12 -20.41
N TYR A 123 4.75 -7.17 -19.90
CA TYR A 123 3.79 -7.17 -18.83
C TYR A 123 4.46 -7.72 -17.57
N THR A 124 4.26 -7.07 -16.43
CA THR A 124 4.72 -7.53 -15.12
C THR A 124 3.64 -7.27 -14.08
N LYS A 125 3.28 -8.28 -13.30
CA LYS A 125 2.46 -8.11 -12.12
C LYS A 125 3.31 -7.43 -11.03
N ALA A 126 3.13 -6.12 -10.82
CA ALA A 126 3.98 -5.34 -9.92
C ALA A 126 3.68 -5.65 -8.45
N LEU A 127 2.40 -5.91 -8.11
CA LEU A 127 1.95 -6.23 -6.76
C LEU A 127 0.69 -7.09 -6.80
N ASP A 128 0.58 -8.00 -5.82
CA ASP A 128 -0.62 -8.76 -5.50
C ASP A 128 -1.05 -8.38 -4.07
N PHE A 129 -2.15 -7.66 -3.94
CA PHE A 129 -2.64 -7.15 -2.65
C PHE A 129 -3.21 -8.23 -1.74
N LYS A 130 -3.50 -9.43 -2.25
CA LYS A 130 -4.20 -10.46 -1.48
C LYS A 130 -3.52 -10.73 -0.15
N ARG A 131 -4.16 -10.29 0.93
CA ARG A 131 -3.71 -10.42 2.32
C ARG A 131 -4.93 -10.57 3.21
N HIS A 132 -4.83 -11.42 4.24
CA HIS A 132 -5.90 -11.59 5.23
C HIS A 132 -5.27 -11.79 6.59
N TYR A 133 -5.74 -11.04 7.57
CA TYR A 133 -5.37 -11.21 8.96
C TYR A 133 -6.53 -10.84 9.89
N ASN A 134 -6.55 -11.47 11.04
CA ASN A 134 -7.50 -11.21 12.11
C ASN A 134 -6.82 -11.39 13.47
N GLY A 135 -7.43 -10.86 14.50
CA GLY A 135 -6.88 -11.00 15.85
C GLY A 135 -7.76 -10.38 16.92
N VAL A 136 -7.37 -10.61 18.15
CA VAL A 136 -7.96 -10.02 19.36
C VAL A 136 -6.84 -9.37 20.16
N ILE A 137 -7.06 -8.15 20.65
CA ILE A 137 -6.14 -7.42 21.51
C ILE A 137 -6.83 -7.16 22.85
N HIS A 138 -6.30 -7.76 23.91
CA HIS A 138 -6.78 -7.59 25.28
C HIS A 138 -6.07 -6.44 25.99
N GLY A 139 -6.66 -5.96 27.08
CA GLY A 139 -6.05 -4.96 27.96
C GLY A 139 -6.01 -3.57 27.32
N MET A 140 -7.10 -3.18 26.71
CA MET A 140 -7.28 -1.84 26.14
C MET A 140 -7.02 -0.75 27.19
N ARG A 141 -6.39 0.35 26.73
CA ARG A 141 -6.13 1.56 27.54
C ARG A 141 -6.96 2.74 27.08
N ASN A 142 -7.51 2.66 25.88
CA ASN A 142 -8.38 3.65 25.28
C ASN A 142 -9.30 2.96 24.25
N SER A 143 -10.32 3.68 23.77
CA SER A 143 -11.27 3.23 22.75
C SER A 143 -11.20 4.10 21.51
N MET A 144 -11.48 3.52 20.35
CA MET A 144 -11.68 4.26 19.11
C MET A 144 -12.79 5.32 19.27
N THR A 145 -13.81 5.03 20.07
CA THR A 145 -14.91 5.97 20.31
C THR A 145 -14.45 7.26 21.00
N ASN A 146 -13.46 7.19 21.91
CA ASN A 146 -12.88 8.37 22.53
C ASN A 146 -12.04 9.19 21.54
N TYR A 147 -11.27 8.50 20.68
CA TYR A 147 -10.52 9.17 19.62
C TYR A 147 -11.44 9.91 18.66
N VAL A 148 -12.54 9.27 18.22
CA VAL A 148 -13.53 9.91 17.36
C VAL A 148 -14.22 11.07 18.08
N ALA A 149 -14.53 10.95 19.38
CA ALA A 149 -15.12 12.01 20.16
C ALA A 149 -14.23 13.27 20.21
N GLU A 150 -12.92 13.10 20.41
CA GLU A 150 -11.94 14.21 20.39
C GLU A 150 -11.89 14.91 19.02
N ASN A 151 -11.89 14.12 17.92
CA ASN A 151 -11.85 14.67 16.56
C ASN A 151 -13.21 15.24 16.09
N SER A 152 -14.29 14.94 16.81
CA SER A 152 -15.64 15.47 16.51
C SER A 152 -15.91 16.80 17.23
N LYS A 153 -14.99 17.29 18.05
CA LYS A 153 -15.15 18.55 18.79
C LYS A 153 -15.29 19.73 17.82
N GLY A 154 -16.28 20.58 18.10
CA GLY A 154 -16.61 21.77 17.30
C GLY A 154 -17.70 21.52 16.25
N TRP A 155 -18.05 20.27 15.94
CA TRP A 155 -19.23 19.93 15.15
C TRP A 155 -20.44 19.83 16.08
N THR A 156 -21.56 20.48 15.73
CA THR A 156 -22.76 20.43 16.56
C THR A 156 -23.57 19.15 16.31
N THR A 157 -24.46 18.80 17.23
CA THR A 157 -25.36 17.66 17.04
C THR A 157 -26.27 17.84 15.83
N SER A 158 -26.57 19.07 15.43
CA SER A 158 -27.32 19.37 14.19
C SER A 158 -26.48 19.17 12.93
N ASP A 159 -25.14 19.29 13.01
CA ASP A 159 -24.25 19.00 11.88
C ASP A 159 -24.06 17.49 11.66
N LEU A 160 -24.17 16.68 12.74
CA LEU A 160 -23.92 15.25 12.72
C LEU A 160 -25.20 14.40 12.62
N GLY A 161 -26.35 14.92 13.10
CA GLY A 161 -27.58 14.16 13.19
C GLY A 161 -28.35 14.11 11.87
N ALA A 162 -28.66 12.91 11.40
CA ALA A 162 -29.54 12.73 10.25
C ALA A 162 -31.00 12.95 10.61
N VAL A 163 -31.75 13.69 9.78
CA VAL A 163 -33.19 13.91 9.93
C VAL A 163 -33.92 13.21 8.80
N LYS A 164 -34.75 12.22 9.12
CA LYS A 164 -35.49 11.43 8.12
C LYS A 164 -36.33 12.34 7.19
N GLY A 165 -36.03 12.32 5.90
CA GLY A 165 -36.70 13.11 4.89
C GLY A 165 -36.36 14.61 4.89
N GLY A 166 -35.24 15.01 5.56
CA GLY A 166 -34.73 16.36 5.65
C GLY A 166 -33.22 16.42 5.48
N TYR A 167 -32.54 16.98 6.46
CA TYR A 167 -31.09 17.15 6.45
C TYR A 167 -30.33 15.81 6.46
N ASP A 168 -29.43 15.65 5.51
CA ASP A 168 -28.51 14.52 5.42
C ASP A 168 -27.08 15.00 5.68
N PRO A 169 -26.49 14.70 6.86
CA PRO A 169 -25.16 15.18 7.20
C PRO A 169 -24.05 14.68 6.26
N TYR A 170 -24.23 13.56 5.57
CA TYR A 170 -23.26 13.06 4.61
C TYR A 170 -23.19 13.87 3.32
N MET A 171 -24.28 14.58 2.98
CA MET A 171 -24.42 15.40 1.78
C MET A 171 -24.41 16.89 2.08
N ASP A 172 -24.96 17.30 3.22
CA ASP A 172 -25.24 18.71 3.57
C ASP A 172 -24.20 19.30 4.54
N SER A 173 -23.33 18.45 5.15
CA SER A 173 -22.27 18.85 6.09
C SER A 173 -20.89 18.58 5.52
N ASN A 174 -19.89 19.31 6.06
CA ASN A 174 -18.47 19.00 5.85
C ASN A 174 -17.86 18.21 7.03
N ALA A 175 -18.70 17.71 7.94
CA ALA A 175 -18.23 16.93 9.07
C ALA A 175 -17.60 15.61 8.60
N PRO A 176 -16.57 15.11 9.28
CA PRO A 176 -15.97 13.81 8.95
C PRO A 176 -17.03 12.70 9.01
N TRP A 177 -17.05 11.84 8.01
CA TRP A 177 -18.02 10.74 7.93
C TRP A 177 -17.98 9.82 9.15
N ILE A 178 -16.79 9.63 9.74
CA ILE A 178 -16.64 8.85 10.98
C ILE A 178 -17.36 9.52 12.16
N SER A 179 -17.32 10.87 12.25
CA SER A 179 -18.01 11.63 13.29
C SER A 179 -19.54 11.53 13.14
N ILE A 180 -20.02 11.62 11.90
CA ILE A 180 -21.45 11.44 11.57
C ILE A 180 -21.91 10.04 11.94
N LEU A 181 -21.18 9.00 11.48
CA LEU A 181 -21.52 7.61 11.74
C LEU A 181 -21.49 7.29 13.23
N ALA A 182 -20.44 7.74 13.95
CA ALA A 182 -20.29 7.50 15.37
C ALA A 182 -21.37 8.20 16.21
N TYR A 183 -21.81 9.40 15.81
CA TYR A 183 -22.91 10.09 16.47
C TYR A 183 -24.25 9.37 16.26
N ASN A 184 -24.58 9.00 15.02
CA ASN A 184 -25.84 8.32 14.71
C ASN A 184 -25.89 6.86 15.22
N SER A 185 -24.76 6.29 15.63
CA SER A 185 -24.67 4.97 16.30
C SER A 185 -24.42 5.05 17.81
N TYR A 186 -24.54 6.25 18.39
CA TYR A 186 -24.32 6.48 19.83
C TYR A 186 -22.93 6.07 20.35
N LEU A 187 -21.95 5.91 19.46
CA LEU A 187 -20.55 5.64 19.85
C LEU A 187 -19.88 6.88 20.45
N ILE A 188 -20.36 8.08 20.05
CA ILE A 188 -20.04 9.36 20.69
C ILE A 188 -21.32 10.05 21.13
N ASN A 189 -21.27 10.67 22.30
CA ASN A 189 -22.46 11.26 22.92
C ASN A 189 -22.16 12.67 23.41
N PRO A 190 -23.09 13.66 23.26
CA PRO A 190 -22.88 15.03 23.68
C PRO A 190 -22.60 15.15 25.19
N MET A 191 -21.65 16.00 25.58
CA MET A 191 -21.27 16.22 26.98
C MET A 191 -21.82 17.52 27.56
N SER A 192 -22.21 18.48 26.72
CA SER A 192 -22.60 19.81 27.15
C SER A 192 -23.86 20.33 26.46
N ALA A 193 -24.46 21.38 27.03
CA ALA A 193 -25.61 22.05 26.41
C ALA A 193 -25.25 22.79 25.11
N SER A 194 -23.97 23.09 24.86
CA SER A 194 -23.49 23.65 23.60
C SER A 194 -23.49 22.62 22.46
N ASN A 195 -23.61 21.33 22.79
CA ASN A 195 -23.71 20.22 21.84
C ASN A 195 -22.58 20.15 20.79
N ASP A 196 -21.37 20.62 21.13
CA ASP A 196 -20.20 20.65 20.25
C ASP A 196 -18.99 19.88 20.81
N SER A 197 -19.20 19.21 21.95
CA SER A 197 -18.20 18.34 22.58
C SER A 197 -18.82 17.01 22.97
N TYR A 198 -18.02 15.93 22.78
CA TYR A 198 -18.51 14.57 22.88
C TYR A 198 -17.66 13.74 23.83
N SER A 199 -18.27 12.71 24.41
CA SER A 199 -17.56 11.61 25.07
C SER A 199 -17.71 10.34 24.27
N GLY A 200 -16.63 9.56 24.19
CA GLY A 200 -16.70 8.16 23.80
C GLY A 200 -17.17 7.26 24.96
N LEU A 201 -17.10 5.97 24.71
CA LEU A 201 -17.59 4.96 25.65
C LEU A 201 -16.58 4.59 26.75
N TYR A 202 -15.28 4.82 26.53
CA TYR A 202 -14.22 4.43 27.47
C TYR A 202 -14.03 5.51 28.54
N LYS A 203 -14.03 5.09 29.81
CA LYS A 203 -13.76 5.93 30.99
C LYS A 203 -12.75 5.27 31.91
N ASN A 204 -12.29 5.97 32.94
CA ASN A 204 -11.43 5.38 33.96
C ASN A 204 -12.13 4.19 34.63
N GLY A 205 -11.43 3.04 34.67
CA GLY A 205 -11.96 1.77 35.18
C GLY A 205 -12.68 0.89 34.15
N THR A 206 -12.85 1.37 32.90
CA THR A 206 -13.32 0.53 31.79
C THR A 206 -12.28 -0.54 31.45
N THR A 207 -12.72 -1.77 31.24
CA THR A 207 -11.92 -2.90 30.76
C THR A 207 -12.53 -3.44 29.48
N GLY A 208 -11.75 -4.16 28.67
CA GLY A 208 -12.27 -4.76 27.46
C GLY A 208 -11.19 -5.27 26.51
N TYR A 209 -11.64 -5.65 25.32
CA TYR A 209 -10.80 -6.11 24.24
C TYR A 209 -11.30 -5.57 22.91
N ALA A 210 -10.38 -5.49 21.94
CA ALA A 210 -10.68 -5.15 20.57
C ALA A 210 -10.52 -6.38 19.66
N GLU A 211 -11.43 -6.53 18.71
CA GLU A 211 -11.39 -7.52 17.64
C GLU A 211 -11.18 -6.84 16.29
N MET A 212 -10.40 -7.47 15.43
CA MET A 212 -10.16 -6.95 14.10
C MET A 212 -10.04 -8.05 13.07
N GLU A 213 -10.48 -7.74 11.86
CA GLU A 213 -10.26 -8.52 10.65
C GLU A 213 -10.01 -7.59 9.48
N VAL A 214 -9.01 -7.90 8.65
CA VAL A 214 -8.74 -7.17 7.42
C VAL A 214 -8.51 -8.16 6.28
N GLN A 215 -9.22 -7.94 5.19
CA GLN A 215 -9.09 -8.67 3.94
C GLN A 215 -8.77 -7.68 2.83
N GLU A 216 -7.60 -7.84 2.22
CA GLU A 216 -7.17 -7.07 1.06
C GLU A 216 -7.14 -7.98 -0.16
N SER A 217 -7.49 -7.44 -1.32
CA SER A 217 -7.47 -8.13 -2.60
C SER A 217 -7.20 -7.16 -3.75
N GLY A 218 -6.96 -7.70 -4.94
CA GLY A 218 -6.65 -6.92 -6.12
C GLY A 218 -5.19 -7.06 -6.55
N HIS A 219 -4.79 -6.21 -7.48
CA HIS A 219 -3.47 -6.28 -8.10
C HIS A 219 -3.02 -4.94 -8.67
N MET A 220 -1.74 -4.83 -8.91
CA MET A 220 -1.15 -3.76 -9.71
C MET A 220 -0.31 -4.41 -10.81
N ASN A 221 -0.64 -4.09 -12.05
CA ASN A 221 0.09 -4.56 -13.23
C ASN A 221 0.83 -3.40 -13.87
N GLU A 222 1.89 -3.71 -14.59
CA GLU A 222 2.64 -2.73 -15.35
C GLU A 222 2.99 -3.25 -16.75
N TYR A 223 2.67 -2.46 -17.75
CA TYR A 223 2.97 -2.68 -19.17
C TYR A 223 4.06 -1.70 -19.60
N ASN A 224 5.19 -2.20 -20.08
CA ASN A 224 6.31 -1.35 -20.46
C ASN A 224 6.60 -1.46 -21.96
N VAL A 225 6.89 -0.32 -22.55
CA VAL A 225 7.53 -0.21 -23.87
C VAL A 225 8.91 0.38 -23.67
N SER A 226 9.93 -0.35 -24.09
CA SER A 226 11.33 -0.02 -23.81
C SER A 226 12.15 0.05 -25.08
N PHE A 227 13.12 0.95 -25.10
CA PHE A 227 14.10 1.11 -26.18
C PHE A 227 15.48 1.27 -25.60
N GLY A 228 16.50 0.83 -26.30
CA GLY A 228 17.88 1.05 -25.90
C GLY A 228 18.87 0.43 -26.86
N GLY A 229 20.11 0.60 -26.53
CA GLY A 229 21.20 0.13 -27.35
C GLY A 229 22.53 0.13 -26.60
N ASN A 230 23.58 -0.18 -27.33
CA ASN A 230 24.92 -0.11 -26.73
C ASN A 230 25.85 0.75 -27.57
N VAL A 231 26.85 1.26 -26.91
CA VAL A 231 27.94 2.05 -27.52
C VAL A 231 29.24 1.30 -27.24
N MET A 232 29.91 0.86 -28.29
CA MET A 232 31.23 0.19 -28.27
C MET A 232 31.29 -1.05 -27.38
N ASP A 233 30.16 -1.71 -27.11
CA ASP A 233 30.04 -2.80 -26.15
C ASP A 233 30.51 -2.51 -24.71
N MET A 234 30.61 -1.23 -24.38
CA MET A 234 31.04 -0.70 -23.09
C MET A 234 29.92 0.02 -22.36
N VAL A 235 29.08 0.79 -23.06
CA VAL A 235 28.00 1.57 -22.49
C VAL A 235 26.68 1.08 -23.05
N TYR A 236 25.77 0.69 -22.17
CA TYR A 236 24.44 0.20 -22.49
C TYR A 236 23.42 1.16 -21.89
N TRP A 237 22.51 1.65 -22.69
CA TRP A 237 21.50 2.61 -22.28
C TRP A 237 20.10 2.11 -22.63
N GLY A 238 19.12 2.60 -21.92
CA GLY A 238 17.72 2.33 -22.23
C GLY A 238 16.78 3.28 -21.53
N ALA A 239 15.60 3.37 -22.12
CA ALA A 239 14.47 4.13 -21.61
C ALA A 239 13.20 3.31 -21.75
N SER A 240 12.26 3.51 -20.85
CA SER A 240 10.99 2.80 -20.84
C SER A 240 9.85 3.73 -20.43
N VAL A 241 8.71 3.57 -21.08
CA VAL A 241 7.43 4.13 -20.64
C VAL A 241 6.61 2.99 -20.07
N GLY A 242 6.16 3.15 -18.83
CA GLY A 242 5.30 2.21 -18.12
C GLY A 242 3.86 2.73 -18.04
N ILE A 243 2.90 1.86 -18.33
CA ILE A 243 1.48 2.08 -18.08
C ILE A 243 1.09 1.12 -16.97
N SER A 244 0.56 1.65 -15.88
CA SER A 244 0.15 0.85 -14.72
C SER A 244 -1.37 0.78 -14.62
N ASP A 245 -1.88 -0.40 -14.27
CA ASP A 245 -3.26 -0.70 -13.98
C ASP A 245 -3.37 -1.08 -12.50
N LEU A 246 -4.28 -0.45 -11.78
CA LEU A 246 -4.50 -0.60 -10.35
C LEU A 246 -5.92 -1.07 -10.08
N GLU A 247 -6.05 -2.14 -9.33
CA GLU A 247 -7.27 -2.59 -8.68
C GLU A 247 -6.95 -2.96 -7.24
N TYR A 248 -7.61 -2.33 -6.27
CA TYR A 248 -7.45 -2.61 -4.85
C TYR A 248 -8.79 -2.61 -4.16
N SER A 249 -9.07 -3.63 -3.38
CA SER A 249 -10.27 -3.73 -2.55
C SER A 249 -9.87 -4.15 -1.15
N MET A 250 -10.45 -3.47 -0.14
CA MET A 250 -10.26 -3.75 1.26
C MET A 250 -11.61 -3.89 1.96
N TYR A 251 -11.77 -4.96 2.72
CA TYR A 251 -12.74 -5.08 3.79
C TYR A 251 -11.99 -5.02 5.12
N SER A 252 -12.47 -4.22 6.06
CA SER A 252 -11.96 -4.23 7.43
C SER A 252 -13.09 -4.20 8.43
N TYR A 253 -12.94 -4.99 9.47
CA TYR A 253 -13.77 -5.00 10.67
C TYR A 253 -12.92 -4.59 11.87
N TYR A 254 -13.45 -3.70 12.68
CA TYR A 254 -12.92 -3.37 14.00
C TYR A 254 -14.05 -3.24 14.99
N GLY A 255 -13.96 -3.96 16.11
CA GLY A 255 -14.99 -3.95 17.16
C GLY A 255 -14.37 -3.91 18.55
N GLU A 256 -15.13 -3.44 19.51
CA GLU A 256 -14.75 -3.41 20.93
C GLU A 256 -15.86 -3.98 21.80
N SER A 257 -15.45 -4.80 22.78
CA SER A 257 -16.30 -5.23 23.89
C SER A 257 -15.76 -4.62 25.17
N LEU A 258 -16.57 -3.77 25.81
CA LEU A 258 -16.19 -2.95 26.95
C LEU A 258 -17.09 -3.26 28.15
N GLU A 259 -16.47 -3.41 29.32
CA GLU A 259 -17.13 -3.52 30.61
C GLU A 259 -16.92 -2.23 31.42
N LYS A 260 -17.90 -1.85 32.24
CA LYS A 260 -17.90 -0.61 33.04
C LYS A 260 -17.65 0.63 32.16
N ALA A 261 -18.15 0.58 30.94
CA ALA A 261 -18.10 1.69 29.98
C ALA A 261 -19.13 2.78 30.33
N ARG A 262 -19.00 3.93 29.70
CA ARG A 262 -20.02 4.99 29.71
C ARG A 262 -20.97 4.75 28.54
N VAL A 263 -22.14 4.19 28.81
CA VAL A 263 -23.09 3.79 27.77
C VAL A 263 -24.35 4.64 27.78
N PRO A 264 -24.93 4.95 26.61
CA PRO A 264 -26.19 5.63 26.51
C PRO A 264 -27.37 4.67 26.78
N TYR A 265 -28.45 5.24 27.36
CA TYR A 265 -29.74 4.58 27.53
C TYR A 265 -30.88 5.58 27.31
N ILE A 266 -32.07 5.09 27.01
CA ILE A 266 -33.27 5.91 26.81
C ILE A 266 -34.13 5.85 28.08
N TYR A 267 -34.58 7.04 28.53
CA TYR A 267 -35.60 7.17 29.56
C TYR A 267 -36.60 8.26 29.13
N GLY A 268 -37.86 7.87 28.91
CA GLY A 268 -38.82 8.71 28.23
C GLY A 268 -38.35 9.07 26.80
N ASP A 269 -38.38 10.33 26.46
CA ASP A 269 -37.94 10.86 25.16
C ASP A 269 -36.47 11.31 25.12
N ASN A 270 -35.70 11.08 26.18
CA ASN A 270 -34.34 11.57 26.32
C ASN A 270 -33.31 10.44 26.41
N THR A 271 -32.11 10.75 25.92
CA THR A 271 -30.93 9.88 26.04
C THR A 271 -30.06 10.36 27.21
N TYR A 272 -29.68 9.43 28.08
CA TYR A 272 -28.83 9.64 29.25
C TYR A 272 -27.61 8.72 29.17
N LEU A 273 -26.59 9.00 29.98
CA LEU A 273 -25.37 8.20 30.06
C LEU A 273 -25.25 7.56 31.46
N ALA A 274 -24.88 6.30 31.51
CA ALA A 274 -24.63 5.56 32.74
C ALA A 274 -23.42 4.62 32.60
N GLU A 275 -23.05 3.97 33.71
CA GLU A 275 -22.12 2.85 33.66
C GLU A 275 -22.84 1.59 33.16
N GLY A 276 -22.16 0.85 32.26
CA GLY A 276 -22.71 -0.37 31.70
C GLY A 276 -21.71 -1.12 30.84
N ASN A 277 -22.21 -2.03 30.02
CA ASN A 277 -21.42 -2.77 29.06
C ASN A 277 -21.73 -2.31 27.64
N ALA A 278 -20.72 -2.30 26.78
CA ALA A 278 -20.86 -1.95 25.38
C ALA A 278 -20.23 -3.03 24.50
N ALA A 279 -20.93 -3.42 23.46
CA ALA A 279 -20.39 -4.17 22.35
C ALA A 279 -20.73 -3.43 21.05
N TRP A 280 -19.73 -3.14 20.25
CA TRP A 280 -19.92 -2.48 18.97
C TRP A 280 -18.86 -2.94 17.95
N GLY A 281 -19.20 -2.85 16.68
CA GLY A 281 -18.30 -3.14 15.58
C GLY A 281 -18.56 -2.26 14.40
N MET A 282 -17.52 -1.96 13.62
CA MET A 282 -17.56 -1.17 12.40
C MET A 282 -16.94 -1.96 11.27
N GLU A 283 -17.69 -2.11 10.21
CA GLU A 283 -17.23 -2.65 8.93
C GLU A 283 -16.92 -1.51 7.97
N ASN A 284 -15.82 -1.62 7.23
CA ASN A 284 -15.44 -0.67 6.22
C ASN A 284 -15.11 -1.40 4.92
N TYR A 285 -15.55 -0.82 3.82
CA TYR A 285 -15.27 -1.26 2.47
C TYR A 285 -14.63 -0.13 1.69
N LEU A 286 -13.47 -0.40 1.09
CA LEU A 286 -12.75 0.52 0.23
C LEU A 286 -12.45 -0.19 -1.09
N ASN A 287 -12.71 0.48 -2.19
CA ASN A 287 -12.34 0.03 -3.52
C ASN A 287 -11.62 1.17 -4.25
N MET A 288 -10.45 0.91 -4.80
CA MET A 288 -9.70 1.84 -5.61
C MET A 288 -9.35 1.20 -6.95
N THR A 289 -9.67 1.89 -8.03
CA THR A 289 -9.26 1.52 -9.39
C THR A 289 -8.57 2.69 -10.04
N GLY A 290 -7.56 2.43 -10.85
CA GLY A 290 -6.83 3.53 -11.49
C GLY A 290 -5.90 3.09 -12.60
N THR A 291 -5.54 4.07 -13.43
CA THR A 291 -4.52 3.91 -14.47
C THR A 291 -3.45 4.96 -14.28
N GLY A 292 -2.20 4.58 -14.43
CA GLY A 292 -1.06 5.47 -14.22
C GLY A 292 0.00 5.34 -15.30
N VAL A 293 0.83 6.37 -15.42
CA VAL A 293 1.95 6.39 -16.38
C VAL A 293 3.22 6.80 -15.65
N ASN A 294 4.32 6.16 -15.99
CA ASN A 294 5.67 6.50 -15.51
C ASN A 294 6.71 6.41 -16.61
N PHE A 295 7.87 6.96 -16.31
CA PHE A 295 9.03 6.91 -17.18
C PHE A 295 10.25 6.39 -16.42
N LYS A 296 11.05 5.55 -17.07
CA LYS A 296 12.26 4.94 -16.50
C LYS A 296 13.43 5.12 -17.46
N MET A 297 14.59 5.37 -16.89
CA MET A 297 15.87 5.46 -17.63
C MET A 297 16.91 4.61 -16.93
N GLY A 298 17.83 4.07 -17.70
CA GLY A 298 18.91 3.27 -17.16
C GLY A 298 20.17 3.26 -18.01
N LEU A 299 21.26 3.06 -17.31
CA LEU A 299 22.59 2.97 -17.87
C LEU A 299 23.35 1.81 -17.24
N ILE A 300 24.08 1.05 -18.05
CA ILE A 300 25.05 0.05 -17.58
C ILE A 300 26.37 0.34 -18.27
N VAL A 301 27.44 0.43 -17.52
CA VAL A 301 28.81 0.63 -18.02
C VAL A 301 29.63 -0.61 -17.69
N LYS A 302 30.38 -1.11 -18.68
CA LYS A 302 31.29 -2.23 -18.56
C LYS A 302 32.72 -1.73 -18.80
N PRO A 303 33.42 -1.23 -17.76
CA PRO A 303 34.77 -0.68 -17.90
C PRO A 303 35.79 -1.77 -18.29
N ILE A 304 35.61 -2.98 -17.78
CA ILE A 304 36.35 -4.20 -18.11
C ILE A 304 35.37 -5.36 -18.23
N ASN A 305 35.79 -6.48 -18.80
CA ASN A 305 34.90 -7.63 -19.05
C ASN A 305 34.31 -8.22 -17.77
N GLU A 306 35.03 -8.13 -16.67
CA GLU A 306 34.69 -8.69 -15.36
C GLU A 306 33.81 -7.78 -14.50
N LEU A 307 33.76 -6.45 -14.79
CA LEU A 307 33.06 -5.47 -13.97
C LEU A 307 31.99 -4.74 -14.74
N ARG A 308 30.80 -4.63 -14.15
CA ARG A 308 29.69 -3.82 -14.63
C ARG A 308 29.18 -2.91 -13.53
N LEU A 309 28.87 -1.68 -13.89
CA LEU A 309 28.25 -0.66 -13.03
C LEU A 309 26.91 -0.26 -13.64
N GLY A 310 25.88 -0.17 -12.83
CA GLY A 310 24.52 0.18 -13.30
C GLY A 310 23.94 1.32 -12.50
N VAL A 311 23.18 2.17 -13.16
CA VAL A 311 22.32 3.18 -12.53
C VAL A 311 20.97 3.18 -13.21
N ALA A 312 19.89 3.38 -12.42
CA ALA A 312 18.55 3.55 -12.95
C ALA A 312 17.81 4.63 -12.17
N PHE A 313 16.89 5.27 -12.87
CA PHE A 313 16.05 6.33 -12.37
C PHE A 313 14.62 6.12 -12.84
N HIS A 314 13.66 6.16 -11.90
CA HIS A 314 12.23 6.04 -12.19
C HIS A 314 11.52 7.29 -11.71
N THR A 315 10.73 7.90 -12.59
CA THR A 315 9.79 8.94 -12.19
C THR A 315 8.71 8.36 -11.27
N PRO A 316 7.97 9.19 -10.56
CA PRO A 316 6.68 8.79 -10.03
C PRO A 316 5.78 8.19 -11.12
N THR A 317 4.90 7.29 -10.70
CA THR A 317 3.73 6.94 -11.49
C THR A 317 2.65 7.98 -11.19
N PHE A 318 2.13 8.59 -12.23
CA PHE A 318 1.03 9.56 -12.17
C PHE A 318 -0.24 8.78 -12.44
N TYR A 319 -1.03 8.56 -11.39
CA TYR A 319 -2.30 7.84 -11.44
C TYR A 319 -3.48 8.81 -11.50
N ASN A 320 -4.50 8.45 -12.26
CA ASN A 320 -5.87 8.86 -12.01
C ASN A 320 -6.58 7.72 -11.28
N VAL A 321 -7.15 7.99 -10.11
CA VAL A 321 -7.73 6.99 -9.20
C VAL A 321 -9.19 7.31 -8.94
N ASN A 322 -10.04 6.31 -9.13
CA ASN A 322 -11.42 6.31 -8.67
C ASN A 322 -11.50 5.49 -7.39
N SER A 323 -12.06 6.07 -6.33
CA SER A 323 -12.26 5.42 -5.05
C SER A 323 -13.72 5.38 -4.69
N SER A 324 -14.21 4.24 -4.17
CA SER A 324 -15.50 4.13 -3.52
C SER A 324 -15.32 3.55 -2.12
N TYR A 325 -16.12 4.03 -1.18
CA TYR A 325 -16.02 3.63 0.23
C TYR A 325 -17.40 3.62 0.89
N TYR A 326 -17.57 2.71 1.84
CA TYR A 326 -18.79 2.50 2.60
C TYR A 326 -18.43 1.98 3.99
N ALA A 327 -19.20 2.37 5.00
CA ALA A 327 -19.07 1.79 6.34
C ALA A 327 -20.43 1.56 6.98
N SER A 328 -20.48 0.53 7.84
CA SER A 328 -21.60 0.27 8.72
C SER A 328 -21.13 -0.01 10.14
N THR A 329 -21.98 0.31 11.11
CA THR A 329 -21.77 -0.03 12.52
C THR A 329 -22.90 -0.87 13.05
N SER A 330 -22.56 -1.82 13.92
CA SER A 330 -23.50 -2.52 14.80
C SER A 330 -23.16 -2.19 16.26
N TYR A 331 -24.16 -1.96 17.09
CA TYR A 331 -23.94 -1.60 18.49
C TYR A 331 -25.02 -2.16 19.41
N ALA A 332 -24.63 -2.48 20.64
CA ALA A 332 -25.52 -2.90 21.71
C ALA A 332 -24.94 -2.41 23.05
N PHE A 333 -25.73 -1.65 23.78
CA PHE A 333 -25.37 -1.10 25.07
C PHE A 333 -26.30 -1.65 26.16
N ASP A 334 -25.72 -1.99 27.30
CA ASP A 334 -26.44 -2.46 28.47
C ASP A 334 -26.08 -1.56 29.66
N ALA A 335 -26.92 -0.56 29.88
CA ALA A 335 -26.82 0.32 31.04
C ALA A 335 -27.41 -0.41 32.27
N ASN A 336 -26.57 -0.77 33.22
CA ASN A 336 -26.97 -1.47 34.44
C ASN A 336 -27.96 -0.64 35.34
N ILE A 337 -29.10 -0.23 34.74
CA ILE A 337 -30.14 0.56 35.42
C ILE A 337 -31.44 -0.22 35.41
N ALA A 338 -31.96 -0.52 36.61
CA ALA A 338 -33.27 -1.08 36.77
C ALA A 338 -34.32 0.03 37.00
N GLY A 339 -35.43 -0.03 36.27
CA GLY A 339 -36.55 0.90 36.44
C GLY A 339 -37.58 0.81 35.33
N SER A 340 -38.80 1.24 35.61
CA SER A 340 -39.83 1.34 34.54
C SER A 340 -39.51 2.50 33.57
N GLY A 341 -39.61 2.23 32.26
CA GLY A 341 -39.37 3.22 31.23
C GLY A 341 -37.91 3.38 30.79
N VAL A 342 -36.96 2.59 31.35
CA VAL A 342 -35.56 2.53 30.90
C VAL A 342 -35.43 1.51 29.78
N SER A 343 -34.78 1.91 28.68
CA SER A 343 -34.51 1.03 27.55
C SER A 343 -33.04 1.07 27.15
N ASN A 344 -32.48 -0.10 26.95
CA ASN A 344 -31.14 -0.26 26.38
C ASN A 344 -31.17 0.03 24.87
N ILE A 345 -30.06 0.62 24.37
CA ILE A 345 -29.92 1.01 22.95
C ILE A 345 -29.15 -0.07 22.20
N LYS A 346 -29.71 -0.53 21.10
CA LYS A 346 -29.05 -1.40 20.12
C LYS A 346 -29.51 -1.10 18.71
N GLY A 347 -28.66 -1.32 17.74
CA GLY A 347 -29.02 -1.08 16.34
C GLY A 347 -27.84 -1.19 15.38
N THR A 348 -28.07 -0.69 14.20
CA THR A 348 -27.09 -0.52 13.14
C THR A 348 -27.20 0.91 12.58
N ALA A 349 -26.10 1.42 12.07
CA ALA A 349 -26.06 2.67 11.31
C ALA A 349 -25.11 2.49 10.11
N GLU A 350 -25.39 3.21 9.04
CA GLU A 350 -24.67 3.11 7.78
C GLU A 350 -24.30 4.50 7.28
N THR A 351 -23.17 4.58 6.56
CA THR A 351 -22.80 5.83 5.88
C THR A 351 -23.74 6.10 4.71
N ASN A 352 -24.06 7.37 4.49
CA ASN A 352 -24.75 7.86 3.29
C ASN A 352 -26.01 7.02 2.92
N ALA A 353 -26.79 6.66 3.94
CA ALA A 353 -28.01 5.84 3.80
C ALA A 353 -27.79 4.51 3.02
N GLY A 354 -26.61 3.90 3.14
CA GLY A 354 -26.24 2.65 2.48
C GLY A 354 -25.68 2.81 1.06
N TYR A 355 -25.47 4.06 0.59
CA TYR A 355 -24.83 4.31 -0.71
C TYR A 355 -23.32 4.53 -0.55
N ASP A 356 -22.56 4.07 -1.55
CA ASP A 356 -21.12 4.31 -1.59
C ASP A 356 -20.79 5.80 -1.71
N GLY A 357 -19.83 6.25 -0.90
CA GLY A 357 -19.11 7.48 -1.19
C GLY A 357 -18.18 7.28 -2.37
N LYS A 358 -18.08 8.26 -3.26
CA LYS A 358 -17.21 8.19 -4.44
C LYS A 358 -16.32 9.42 -4.52
N THR A 359 -15.05 9.18 -4.84
CA THR A 359 -14.06 10.26 -5.01
C THR A 359 -13.15 9.91 -6.17
N GLU A 360 -12.84 10.91 -6.99
CA GLU A 360 -11.81 10.84 -8.04
C GLU A 360 -10.66 11.79 -7.67
N PHE A 361 -9.43 11.31 -7.78
CA PHE A 361 -8.24 12.09 -7.49
C PHE A 361 -7.04 11.63 -8.32
N ASP A 362 -6.09 12.53 -8.54
CA ASP A 362 -4.80 12.18 -9.11
C ASP A 362 -3.80 11.89 -7.99
N ALA A 363 -3.03 10.83 -8.16
CA ALA A 363 -1.99 10.40 -7.22
C ALA A 363 -0.62 10.38 -7.87
N ARG A 364 0.38 10.80 -7.12
CA ARG A 364 1.78 10.73 -7.52
C ARG A 364 2.56 9.86 -6.55
N THR A 365 3.10 8.74 -7.04
CA THR A 365 3.92 7.80 -6.27
C THR A 365 5.35 8.34 -6.05
N PRO A 366 6.22 7.65 -5.26
CA PRO A 366 7.58 8.12 -5.02
C PRO A 366 8.49 8.03 -6.26
N TRP A 367 9.50 8.89 -6.30
CA TRP A 367 10.69 8.73 -7.12
C TRP A 367 11.51 7.54 -6.63
N LYS A 368 12.19 6.83 -7.57
CA LYS A 368 13.13 5.75 -7.25
C LYS A 368 14.46 5.97 -7.95
N VAL A 369 15.55 5.69 -7.23
CA VAL A 369 16.90 5.67 -7.78
C VAL A 369 17.60 4.39 -7.39
N MET A 370 18.40 3.84 -8.29
CA MET A 370 19.14 2.59 -8.07
C MET A 370 20.57 2.73 -8.54
N GLY A 371 21.49 2.22 -7.74
CA GLY A 371 22.91 2.03 -8.08
C GLY A 371 23.28 0.56 -7.93
N SER A 372 24.08 0.03 -8.86
CA SER A 372 24.38 -1.39 -8.91
C SER A 372 25.80 -1.67 -9.34
N VAL A 373 26.36 -2.77 -8.84
CA VAL A 373 27.66 -3.31 -9.26
C VAL A 373 27.56 -4.82 -9.47
N ALA A 374 28.15 -5.33 -10.54
CA ALA A 374 28.20 -6.76 -10.80
C ALA A 374 29.58 -7.19 -11.27
N GLY A 375 30.01 -8.35 -10.77
CA GLY A 375 31.24 -9.01 -11.14
C GLY A 375 31.03 -10.34 -11.82
N VAL A 376 31.81 -10.61 -12.90
CA VAL A 376 31.87 -11.91 -13.59
C VAL A 376 33.18 -12.60 -13.17
N ILE A 377 33.09 -13.79 -12.58
CA ILE A 377 34.21 -14.51 -11.98
C ILE A 377 34.48 -15.77 -12.81
N GLY A 378 35.66 -15.87 -13.41
CA GLY A 378 36.13 -17.04 -14.12
C GLY A 378 35.22 -17.50 -15.28
N GLY A 379 34.38 -16.60 -15.85
CA GLY A 379 33.43 -16.91 -16.90
C GLY A 379 32.26 -17.84 -16.49
N ARG A 380 32.25 -18.31 -15.23
CA ARG A 380 31.24 -19.24 -14.68
C ARG A 380 30.40 -18.66 -13.56
N GLY A 381 30.96 -17.74 -12.78
CA GLY A 381 30.28 -17.11 -11.64
C GLY A 381 29.87 -15.68 -11.95
N ILE A 382 28.76 -15.25 -11.37
CA ILE A 382 28.30 -13.86 -11.38
C ILE A 382 27.90 -13.51 -9.94
N ILE A 383 28.31 -12.33 -9.46
CA ILE A 383 27.82 -11.74 -8.22
C ILE A 383 27.33 -10.33 -8.55
N SER A 384 26.18 -9.97 -8.04
CA SER A 384 25.59 -8.63 -8.22
C SER A 384 25.10 -8.08 -6.90
N LEU A 385 25.29 -6.78 -6.71
CA LEU A 385 24.83 -6.00 -5.57
C LEU A 385 24.09 -4.77 -6.10
N ASP A 386 22.84 -4.60 -5.65
CA ASP A 386 22.02 -3.44 -5.96
C ASP A 386 21.64 -2.69 -4.68
N TYR A 387 21.64 -1.37 -4.78
CA TYR A 387 21.07 -0.47 -3.78
C TYR A 387 19.97 0.35 -4.44
N GLU A 388 18.77 0.30 -3.89
CA GLU A 388 17.61 1.08 -4.33
C GLU A 388 17.12 1.99 -3.20
N ARG A 389 16.81 3.23 -3.54
CA ARG A 389 16.20 4.21 -2.64
C ARG A 389 14.88 4.69 -3.22
N VAL A 390 13.80 4.55 -2.41
CA VAL A 390 12.44 4.97 -2.75
C VAL A 390 12.04 6.12 -1.84
N MET A 391 11.65 7.26 -2.42
CA MET A 391 11.45 8.53 -1.71
C MET A 391 9.97 8.73 -1.33
N TYR A 392 9.44 7.93 -0.40
CA TYR A 392 8.01 7.94 -0.02
C TYR A 392 7.51 9.30 0.48
N GLY A 393 8.32 10.12 1.15
CA GLY A 393 7.94 11.50 1.54
C GLY A 393 7.61 12.44 0.36
N GLY A 394 7.86 11.99 -0.88
CA GLY A 394 7.53 12.71 -2.12
C GLY A 394 6.15 12.40 -2.72
N MET A 395 5.38 11.49 -2.12
CA MET A 395 4.01 11.15 -2.58
C MET A 395 3.07 12.35 -2.45
N ARG A 396 2.12 12.49 -3.38
CA ARG A 396 1.16 13.61 -3.42
C ARG A 396 -0.19 13.16 -3.97
N THR A 397 -1.26 13.81 -3.52
CA THR A 397 -2.60 13.75 -4.14
C THR A 397 -2.98 15.11 -4.71
N PHE A 398 -3.82 15.09 -5.73
CA PHE A 398 -4.34 16.29 -6.36
C PHE A 398 -5.83 16.11 -6.63
N TYR A 399 -6.61 17.15 -6.33
CA TYR A 399 -8.03 17.24 -6.66
C TYR A 399 -8.24 18.39 -7.63
N ASN A 400 -8.84 18.11 -8.79
CA ASN A 400 -9.05 19.11 -9.85
C ASN A 400 -7.74 19.87 -10.21
N GLY A 401 -6.61 19.15 -10.26
CA GLY A 401 -5.29 19.69 -10.58
C GLY A 401 -4.62 20.49 -9.45
N ARG A 402 -5.21 20.56 -8.25
CA ARG A 402 -4.63 21.24 -7.07
C ARG A 402 -4.09 20.24 -6.07
N GLU A 403 -2.86 20.45 -5.61
CA GLU A 403 -2.24 19.62 -4.57
C GLU A 403 -3.03 19.72 -3.26
N ASP A 404 -3.37 18.56 -2.69
CA ASP A 404 -3.88 18.47 -1.32
C ASP A 404 -2.72 18.65 -0.34
N ARG A 405 -2.67 19.84 0.28
CA ARG A 405 -1.59 20.20 1.21
C ARG A 405 -1.67 19.43 2.52
N VAL A 406 -2.87 19.08 2.98
CA VAL A 406 -3.05 18.33 4.23
C VAL A 406 -2.46 16.93 4.07
N VAL A 407 -2.82 16.23 3.00
CA VAL A 407 -2.25 14.92 2.69
C VAL A 407 -0.75 15.03 2.44
N ALA A 408 -0.27 16.07 1.75
CA ALA A 408 1.16 16.26 1.49
C ALA A 408 1.97 16.46 2.79
N ASP A 409 1.43 17.19 3.77
CA ASP A 409 2.08 17.40 5.07
C ASP A 409 2.05 16.13 5.92
N ASN A 410 0.95 15.37 5.92
CA ASN A 410 0.86 14.07 6.56
C ASN A 410 1.84 13.05 5.95
N VAL A 411 1.99 13.03 4.62
CA VAL A 411 2.99 12.20 3.93
C VAL A 411 4.40 12.52 4.40
N ARG A 412 4.76 13.80 4.49
CA ARG A 412 6.10 14.23 4.95
C ARG A 412 6.36 13.89 6.42
N ALA A 413 5.32 13.96 7.26
CA ALA A 413 5.43 13.64 8.68
C ALA A 413 5.48 12.13 8.95
N THR A 414 4.81 11.32 8.11
CA THR A 414 4.66 9.88 8.31
C THR A 414 5.73 9.06 7.58
N PHE A 415 6.19 9.51 6.39
CA PHE A 415 7.04 8.69 5.52
C PHE A 415 8.40 9.33 5.23
N LYS A 416 9.43 8.48 5.36
CA LYS A 416 10.81 8.73 4.93
C LYS A 416 11.16 7.90 3.70
N ALA A 417 12.39 8.06 3.22
CA ALA A 417 12.90 7.19 2.18
C ALA A 417 13.16 5.77 2.72
N SER A 418 12.69 4.76 1.99
CA SER A 418 13.06 3.37 2.21
C SER A 418 14.25 2.99 1.36
N ASN A 419 15.12 2.16 1.91
CA ASN A 419 16.32 1.66 1.23
C ASN A 419 16.23 0.14 1.11
N GLU A 420 16.56 -0.40 -0.06
CA GLU A 420 16.62 -1.83 -0.29
C GLU A 420 18.02 -2.19 -0.81
N ILE A 421 18.66 -3.16 -0.15
CA ILE A 421 19.91 -3.77 -0.59
C ILE A 421 19.57 -5.16 -1.10
N ARG A 422 20.05 -5.51 -2.30
CA ARG A 422 19.88 -6.83 -2.92
C ARG A 422 21.25 -7.38 -3.26
N ILE A 423 21.51 -8.64 -2.91
CA ILE A 423 22.69 -9.38 -3.34
C ILE A 423 22.22 -10.66 -4.02
N GLY A 424 22.81 -10.97 -5.16
CA GLY A 424 22.49 -12.16 -5.93
C GLY A 424 23.71 -12.79 -6.56
N GLY A 425 23.70 -14.11 -6.68
CA GLY A 425 24.75 -14.87 -7.32
C GLY A 425 24.21 -15.94 -8.26
N GLU A 426 24.90 -16.16 -9.38
CA GLU A 426 24.66 -17.23 -10.34
C GLU A 426 25.95 -17.99 -10.58
N PHE A 427 25.89 -19.32 -10.56
CA PHE A 427 27.04 -20.17 -10.88
C PHE A 427 26.64 -21.21 -11.93
N LYS A 428 27.37 -21.23 -13.05
CA LYS A 428 27.24 -22.22 -14.10
C LYS A 428 27.96 -23.52 -13.70
N VAL A 429 27.21 -24.51 -13.25
CA VAL A 429 27.72 -25.85 -12.90
C VAL A 429 28.18 -26.57 -14.16
N THR A 430 27.39 -26.49 -15.22
CA THR A 430 27.72 -26.96 -16.59
C THR A 430 27.40 -25.86 -17.61
N PRO A 431 27.78 -25.98 -18.87
CA PRO A 431 27.37 -25.03 -19.91
C PRO A 431 25.85 -24.84 -20.03
N SER A 432 25.06 -25.86 -19.66
CA SER A 432 23.59 -25.85 -19.76
C SER A 432 22.88 -25.67 -18.41
N PHE A 433 23.54 -25.85 -17.28
CA PHE A 433 22.91 -25.84 -15.98
C PHE A 433 23.53 -24.83 -15.05
N SER A 434 22.69 -23.96 -14.44
CA SER A 434 23.09 -22.92 -13.49
C SER A 434 22.30 -23.05 -12.20
N VAL A 435 22.94 -22.67 -11.08
CA VAL A 435 22.31 -22.51 -9.76
C VAL A 435 22.41 -21.05 -9.33
N ARG A 436 21.45 -20.59 -8.55
CA ARG A 436 21.32 -19.19 -8.13
C ARG A 436 20.88 -19.10 -6.69
N ALA A 437 21.32 -18.03 -6.03
CA ALA A 437 20.84 -17.65 -4.71
C ALA A 437 20.86 -16.14 -4.58
N GLY A 438 20.02 -15.61 -3.68
CA GLY A 438 19.97 -14.19 -3.41
C GLY A 438 19.36 -13.86 -2.06
N TYR A 439 19.61 -12.64 -1.64
CA TYR A 439 19.07 -12.07 -0.42
C TYR A 439 18.72 -10.59 -0.65
N SER A 440 17.61 -10.13 -0.10
CA SER A 440 17.33 -8.70 -0.03
C SER A 440 16.84 -8.27 1.35
N TYR A 441 17.16 -7.02 1.69
CA TYR A 441 16.70 -6.35 2.90
C TYR A 441 16.18 -4.96 2.55
N LYS A 442 14.91 -4.71 2.89
CA LYS A 442 14.23 -3.41 2.72
C LYS A 442 13.91 -2.82 4.08
N THR A 443 14.31 -1.55 4.28
CA THR A 443 14.05 -0.80 5.52
C THR A 443 12.63 -0.27 5.56
N SER A 444 12.16 0.05 6.78
CA SER A 444 10.88 0.76 6.98
C SER A 444 10.86 2.08 6.22
N PRO A 445 9.75 2.39 5.54
CA PRO A 445 9.49 3.72 5.00
C PRO A 445 8.88 4.68 6.03
N VAL A 446 8.58 4.22 7.24
CA VAL A 446 7.80 4.97 8.23
C VAL A 446 8.73 5.72 9.17
N GLU A 447 8.41 6.97 9.49
CA GLU A 447 9.00 7.72 10.59
C GLU A 447 8.46 7.22 11.93
N GLU A 448 9.21 7.43 13.02
CA GLU A 448 8.79 7.00 14.37
C GLU A 448 7.60 7.81 14.90
N ASN A 449 7.43 9.04 14.44
CA ASN A 449 6.33 9.92 14.82
C ASN A 449 5.28 9.95 13.69
N LEU A 450 4.14 9.30 13.94
CA LEU A 450 3.02 9.36 13.03
C LEU A 450 2.27 10.67 13.15
N ALA A 451 2.05 11.33 12.02
CA ALA A 451 1.07 12.41 11.97
C ALA A 451 -0.35 11.84 12.04
N GLN A 452 -1.20 12.44 12.86
CA GLN A 452 -2.63 12.13 12.83
C GLN A 452 -3.18 12.54 11.46
N ASP A 453 -4.01 11.66 10.87
CA ASP A 453 -4.79 12.00 9.69
C ASP A 453 -6.27 12.17 10.12
N PRO A 454 -6.69 13.38 10.49
CA PRO A 454 -8.02 13.63 11.02
C PRO A 454 -9.12 13.56 9.94
N THR A 455 -8.74 13.52 8.67
CA THR A 455 -9.66 13.62 7.53
C THR A 455 -9.90 12.29 6.82
N ALA A 456 -9.10 11.28 7.11
CA ALA A 456 -9.22 9.99 6.47
C ALA A 456 -10.55 9.33 6.83
N GLY A 457 -11.28 8.87 5.87
CA GLY A 457 -12.53 8.13 5.88
C GLY A 457 -13.00 7.49 7.19
N THR A 458 -13.79 6.46 7.11
CA THR A 458 -14.30 5.74 8.30
C THR A 458 -13.35 4.65 8.80
N SER A 459 -12.36 4.23 8.01
CA SER A 459 -11.36 3.25 8.42
C SER A 459 -10.27 3.91 9.27
N MET A 460 -10.33 3.71 10.58
CA MET A 460 -9.37 4.28 11.52
C MET A 460 -8.17 3.36 11.78
N SER A 461 -8.31 2.05 11.53
CA SER A 461 -7.23 1.10 11.72
C SER A 461 -6.24 1.08 10.56
N TYR A 462 -4.98 0.84 10.85
CA TYR A 462 -3.92 0.88 9.85
C TYR A 462 -2.73 -0.02 10.20
N THR A 463 -1.89 -0.30 9.21
CA THR A 463 -0.64 -1.05 9.39
C THR A 463 0.56 -0.25 8.91
N LEU A 464 1.69 -0.40 9.61
CA LEU A 464 2.96 0.23 9.29
C LEU A 464 4.04 -0.81 9.07
N ASP A 465 4.66 -0.78 7.90
CA ASP A 465 5.73 -1.71 7.56
C ASP A 465 7.03 -1.37 8.27
N ASN A 466 7.61 -2.35 8.99
CA ASN A 466 8.89 -2.19 9.67
C ASN A 466 10.05 -2.62 8.76
N LYS A 467 10.07 -3.86 8.33
CA LYS A 467 11.14 -4.42 7.49
C LYS A 467 10.64 -5.56 6.62
N THR A 468 11.30 -5.72 5.47
CA THR A 468 11.07 -6.89 4.61
C THR A 468 12.41 -7.56 4.29
N GLN A 469 12.47 -8.87 4.44
CA GLN A 469 13.62 -9.71 4.09
C GLN A 469 13.18 -10.77 3.08
N ARG A 470 14.00 -11.00 2.07
CA ARG A 470 13.77 -12.07 1.10
C ARG A 470 14.98 -12.97 1.00
N TYR A 471 14.74 -14.27 1.00
CA TYR A 471 15.72 -15.32 0.76
C TYR A 471 15.28 -16.04 -0.50
N THR A 472 16.18 -16.17 -1.46
CA THR A 472 15.85 -16.72 -2.76
C THR A 472 16.85 -17.79 -3.20
N ALA A 473 16.37 -18.79 -3.92
CA ALA A 473 17.18 -19.80 -4.53
C ALA A 473 16.57 -20.20 -5.89
N GLY A 474 17.37 -20.75 -6.79
CA GLY A 474 16.84 -21.19 -8.07
C GLY A 474 17.83 -21.98 -8.89
N ALA A 475 17.31 -22.54 -9.98
CA ALA A 475 18.08 -23.30 -10.95
C ALA A 475 17.62 -22.94 -12.36
N GLY A 476 18.50 -23.04 -13.32
CA GLY A 476 18.19 -22.79 -14.71
C GLY A 476 18.81 -23.82 -15.63
N TYR A 477 18.05 -24.21 -16.65
CA TYR A 477 18.50 -25.09 -17.68
C TYR A 477 18.37 -24.44 -19.05
N ARG A 478 19.41 -24.54 -19.86
CA ARG A 478 19.43 -24.01 -21.23
C ARG A 478 19.76 -25.14 -22.22
N TYR A 479 18.93 -25.24 -23.24
CA TYR A 479 19.14 -26.17 -24.34
C TYR A 479 18.96 -25.45 -25.68
N LYS A 480 20.07 -25.21 -26.40
CA LYS A 480 20.09 -24.40 -27.63
C LYS A 480 19.46 -23.02 -27.38
N ALA A 481 18.39 -22.73 -28.10
CA ALA A 481 17.64 -21.47 -28.00
C ALA A 481 16.65 -21.44 -26.82
N PHE A 482 16.25 -22.60 -26.28
CA PHE A 482 15.29 -22.66 -25.17
C PHE A 482 15.96 -22.57 -23.81
N TYR A 483 15.25 -21.98 -22.84
CA TYR A 483 15.61 -22.04 -21.45
C TYR A 483 14.39 -22.28 -20.57
N ALA A 484 14.64 -22.85 -19.41
CA ALA A 484 13.69 -23.01 -18.33
C ALA A 484 14.39 -22.67 -17.01
N ASP A 485 13.76 -21.81 -16.20
CA ASP A 485 14.27 -21.38 -14.91
C ASP A 485 13.23 -21.65 -13.82
N LEU A 486 13.69 -22.06 -12.64
CA LEU A 486 12.90 -22.26 -11.43
C LEU A 486 13.43 -21.32 -10.35
N ALA A 487 12.52 -20.66 -9.62
CA ALA A 487 12.84 -19.88 -8.46
C ALA A 487 11.98 -20.28 -7.26
N TYR A 488 12.57 -20.25 -6.09
CA TYR A 488 11.91 -20.25 -4.80
C TYR A 488 12.22 -18.95 -4.09
N VAL A 489 11.18 -18.24 -3.60
CA VAL A 489 11.30 -16.99 -2.87
C VAL A 489 10.57 -17.13 -1.55
N ARG A 490 11.29 -16.91 -0.44
CA ARG A 490 10.72 -16.75 0.89
C ARG A 490 10.80 -15.29 1.28
N THR A 491 9.64 -14.65 1.43
CA THR A 491 9.52 -13.28 1.93
C THR A 491 9.05 -13.29 3.38
N SER A 492 9.78 -12.59 4.25
CA SER A 492 9.40 -12.31 5.63
C SER A 492 9.22 -10.81 5.76
N ARG A 493 7.99 -10.36 6.07
CA ARG A 493 7.66 -8.96 6.35
C ARG A 493 7.13 -8.86 7.78
N GLN A 494 7.51 -7.82 8.47
CA GLN A 494 6.98 -7.45 9.76
C GLN A 494 6.33 -6.08 9.62
N SER A 495 5.14 -5.93 10.17
CA SER A 495 4.42 -4.65 10.27
C SER A 495 3.71 -4.58 11.62
N ASP A 496 3.40 -3.37 12.07
CA ASP A 496 2.61 -3.17 13.29
C ASP A 496 1.22 -2.66 12.91
N TYR A 497 0.22 -3.28 13.49
CA TYR A 497 -1.18 -2.90 13.37
C TYR A 497 -1.55 -1.97 14.53
N TYR A 498 -2.35 -0.95 14.23
CA TYR A 498 -2.95 -0.02 15.19
C TYR A 498 -4.45 0.09 14.92
N GLY A 499 -5.25 0.07 15.99
CA GLY A 499 -6.71 0.18 15.90
C GLY A 499 -7.17 1.59 15.49
N PHE A 500 -6.43 2.62 15.90
CA PHE A 500 -6.68 4.04 15.58
C PHE A 500 -5.45 4.91 15.88
N PHE A 501 -5.46 6.17 15.46
CA PHE A 501 -4.34 7.11 15.63
C PHE A 501 -4.26 7.67 17.06
N ASN A 502 -3.77 6.88 18.00
CA ASN A 502 -3.52 7.31 19.37
C ASN A 502 -2.42 6.46 20.00
N ALA A 503 -1.60 7.03 20.89
CA ALA A 503 -0.53 6.31 21.59
C ALA A 503 -1.03 5.16 22.48
N GLU A 504 -2.29 5.21 22.92
CA GLU A 504 -2.95 4.19 23.73
C GLU A 504 -3.84 3.24 22.91
N ALA A 505 -3.79 3.34 21.57
CA ALA A 505 -4.56 2.47 20.68
C ALA A 505 -4.17 1.00 20.85
N PRO A 506 -5.12 0.07 20.75
CA PRO A 506 -4.81 -1.35 20.64
C PRO A 506 -3.87 -1.58 19.47
N SER A 507 -2.73 -2.21 19.71
CA SER A 507 -1.72 -2.47 18.69
C SER A 507 -1.20 -3.91 18.77
N SER A 508 -0.73 -4.41 17.64
CA SER A 508 -0.16 -5.75 17.53
C SER A 508 0.81 -5.87 16.37
N THR A 509 1.80 -6.72 16.52
CA THR A 509 2.73 -7.04 15.44
C THR A 509 2.16 -8.11 14.51
N LEU A 510 2.17 -7.80 13.21
CA LEU A 510 1.88 -8.70 12.10
C LEU A 510 3.17 -9.30 11.57
N LYS A 511 3.17 -10.61 11.35
CA LYS A 511 4.29 -11.35 10.73
C LYS A 511 3.78 -12.05 9.47
N ASP A 512 4.19 -11.54 8.32
CA ASP A 512 3.92 -12.19 7.04
C ASP A 512 5.08 -13.14 6.70
N ALA A 513 4.75 -14.36 6.29
CA ALA A 513 5.70 -15.37 5.84
C ALA A 513 5.18 -15.98 4.53
N ASN A 514 5.63 -15.44 3.40
CA ASN A 514 5.19 -15.85 2.08
C ASN A 514 6.22 -16.79 1.45
N ASN A 515 5.76 -17.86 0.84
CA ASN A 515 6.58 -18.81 0.08
C ASN A 515 6.05 -18.86 -1.34
N GLU A 516 6.92 -18.61 -2.29
CA GLU A 516 6.58 -18.53 -3.70
C GLU A 516 7.49 -19.43 -4.53
N VAL A 517 6.90 -20.11 -5.50
CA VAL A 517 7.61 -20.86 -6.52
C VAL A 517 7.22 -20.28 -7.87
N ALA A 518 8.21 -19.89 -8.65
CA ALA A 518 8.02 -19.37 -10.01
C ALA A 518 8.81 -20.18 -11.04
N VAL A 519 8.20 -20.36 -12.20
CA VAL A 519 8.79 -21.05 -13.36
C VAL A 519 8.76 -20.13 -14.56
N SER A 520 9.91 -19.93 -15.18
CA SER A 520 10.02 -19.22 -16.46
C SER A 520 10.39 -20.17 -17.57
N VAL A 521 9.83 -19.94 -18.74
CA VAL A 521 10.24 -20.56 -20.00
C VAL A 521 10.44 -19.48 -21.04
N GLY A 522 11.43 -19.66 -21.90
CA GLY A 522 11.68 -18.68 -22.96
C GLY A 522 12.52 -19.23 -24.10
N PHE A 523 12.62 -18.41 -25.13
CA PHE A 523 13.29 -18.73 -26.39
C PHE A 523 14.11 -17.52 -26.86
N LYS A 524 15.38 -17.77 -27.24
CA LYS A 524 16.30 -16.78 -27.81
C LYS A 524 16.60 -17.13 -29.27
N PHE A 525 16.53 -16.13 -30.16
CA PHE A 525 16.68 -16.33 -31.61
C PHE A 525 17.35 -15.15 -32.30
#